data_fe7311801fba4a8843b358a4a054f7f0
#
_entry.id   fe7311801fba4a8843b358a4a054f7f0
#
_cell.length_a   1.000
_cell.length_b   1.000
_cell.length_c   1.000
_cell.angle_alpha   90.00
_cell.angle_beta   90.00
_cell.angle_gamma   90.00
#
_symmetry.space_group_name_H-M   'P 1'
#
loop_
_entity.id
_entity.type
_entity.pdbx_description
1 polymer ?
#
loop_
_entity_poly.entity_id
_entity_poly.type
_entity_poly.pdbx_seq_one_letter_code
_entity_poly.pdbx_strand_id
1 'polypeptide(L)'
;MKPRYFWAVVLILTIDASPVMATEPFGLIQQLVAAARHNDTSAVKQALAAGAPVDARTRIGDTGLNLAARGGFDETAALLLDAGADVNLANAKGVTPLMSAAFGGHAHIAQQLLAKGARINAVDQVQKTAMVYAAAEGHTDVVKLLLTAGVSANARYANDLTALMWAAGYGRTQTVSALLAAGADPTWKDNRGKTAEVIASENGAREVAALLHARARPTSSH
;
A
#
# COMPACT_ATOMS: atom_id res chain seq x y z
N MET A 1 -20.46 14.89 87.58
CA MET A 1 -20.82 14.62 86.22
C MET A 1 -19.66 15.02 85.33
N LYS A 2 -18.92 14.08 84.71
CA LYS A 2 -17.81 14.35 83.81
C LYS A 2 -18.26 14.04 82.39
N PRO A 3 -18.05 14.90 81.38
CA PRO A 3 -18.39 14.59 80.01
C PRO A 3 -17.33 13.70 79.37
N ARG A 4 -17.76 12.61 78.75
CA ARG A 4 -16.95 11.70 77.95
C ARG A 4 -16.76 12.28 76.57
N TYR A 5 -15.51 12.62 76.23
CA TYR A 5 -15.14 12.98 74.84
C TYR A 5 -15.00 11.73 73.99
N PHE A 6 -15.85 11.57 73.03
CA PHE A 6 -15.79 10.57 71.98
C PHE A 6 -14.82 11.08 70.91
N TRP A 7 -13.66 10.44 70.80
CA TRP A 7 -12.73 10.68 69.67
C TRP A 7 -13.25 9.92 68.45
N ALA A 8 -13.81 10.63 67.51
CA ALA A 8 -14.09 10.07 66.18
C ALA A 8 -12.77 10.05 65.40
N VAL A 9 -12.25 8.85 65.16
CA VAL A 9 -11.14 8.63 64.20
C VAL A 9 -11.72 8.79 62.83
N VAL A 10 -11.47 9.92 62.20
CA VAL A 10 -11.75 10.11 60.76
C VAL A 10 -10.65 9.40 60.00
N LEU A 11 -10.95 8.20 59.46
CA LEU A 11 -10.10 7.49 58.51
C LEU A 11 -10.16 8.26 57.17
N ILE A 12 -9.17 9.12 56.91
CA ILE A 12 -9.00 9.72 55.59
C ILE A 12 -8.47 8.63 54.66
N LEU A 13 -9.36 7.99 53.93
CA LEU A 13 -9.01 7.25 52.71
C LEU A 13 -8.44 8.24 51.72
N THR A 14 -7.13 8.35 51.65
CA THR A 14 -6.46 8.96 50.47
C THR A 14 -6.68 8.03 49.31
N ILE A 15 -7.69 8.34 48.49
CA ILE A 15 -7.79 7.78 47.17
C ILE A 15 -6.63 8.42 46.43
N ASP A 16 -5.57 7.64 46.23
CA ASP A 16 -4.49 7.94 45.30
C ASP A 16 -5.12 7.93 43.86
N ALA A 17 -5.76 9.04 43.55
CA ALA A 17 -6.16 9.32 42.19
C ALA A 17 -4.87 9.71 41.43
N SER A 18 -4.05 8.71 41.10
CA SER A 18 -3.15 8.88 39.96
C SER A 18 -4.03 9.35 38.81
N PRO A 19 -3.73 10.48 38.17
CA PRO A 19 -4.45 10.84 36.96
C PRO A 19 -4.07 9.78 35.92
N VAL A 20 -4.91 8.74 35.78
CA VAL A 20 -5.01 8.05 34.51
C VAL A 20 -5.37 9.16 33.52
N MET A 21 -4.35 9.76 32.92
CA MET A 21 -4.52 10.56 31.71
C MET A 21 -5.21 9.62 30.72
N ALA A 22 -6.54 9.63 30.74
CA ALA A 22 -7.34 9.11 29.67
C ALA A 22 -6.91 9.94 28.45
N THR A 23 -5.91 9.41 27.71
CA THR A 23 -5.53 10.00 26.44
C THR A 23 -6.78 10.00 25.61
N GLU A 24 -7.30 11.20 25.35
CA GLU A 24 -8.49 11.38 24.51
C GLU A 24 -8.35 10.49 23.28
N PRO A 25 -9.38 9.76 22.85
CA PRO A 25 -9.30 8.84 21.72
C PRO A 25 -8.69 9.47 20.48
N PHE A 26 -8.89 10.78 20.30
CA PHE A 26 -8.31 11.58 19.22
C PHE A 26 -6.76 11.65 19.34
N GLY A 27 -6.21 11.78 20.53
CA GLY A 27 -4.77 11.80 20.76
C GLY A 27 -4.11 10.46 20.40
N LEU A 28 -4.74 9.34 20.74
CA LEU A 28 -4.25 8.00 20.41
C LEU A 28 -4.27 7.74 18.90
N ILE A 29 -5.30 8.19 18.20
CA ILE A 29 -5.38 8.11 16.72
C ILE A 29 -4.21 8.84 16.09
N GLN A 30 -3.94 10.08 16.53
CA GLN A 30 -2.83 10.86 16.00
C GLN A 30 -1.47 10.23 16.30
N GLN A 31 -1.28 9.70 17.51
CA GLN A 31 -0.05 9.02 17.90
C GLN A 31 0.20 7.79 17.02
N LEU A 32 -0.80 6.92 16.84
CA LEU A 32 -0.67 5.72 16.01
C LEU A 32 -0.30 6.07 14.56
N VAL A 33 -1.05 7.00 13.96
CA VAL A 33 -0.85 7.39 12.57
C VAL A 33 0.51 8.10 12.37
N ALA A 34 0.92 8.97 13.30
CA ALA A 34 2.22 9.62 13.26
C ALA A 34 3.35 8.60 13.41
N ALA A 35 3.26 7.70 14.38
CA ALA A 35 4.23 6.63 14.60
C ALA A 35 4.39 5.73 13.35
N ALA A 36 3.27 5.31 12.75
CA ALA A 36 3.30 4.50 11.52
C ALA A 36 3.92 5.26 10.34
N ARG A 37 3.70 6.57 10.23
CA ARG A 37 4.29 7.41 9.17
C ARG A 37 5.79 7.54 9.29
N HIS A 38 6.32 7.56 10.52
CA HIS A 38 7.74 7.77 10.80
C HIS A 38 8.50 6.47 11.09
N ASN A 39 7.86 5.30 10.87
CA ASN A 39 8.42 3.98 11.17
C ASN A 39 8.86 3.82 12.64
N ASP A 40 8.15 4.46 13.56
CA ASP A 40 8.38 4.28 15.00
C ASP A 40 7.56 3.10 15.52
N THR A 41 8.13 1.90 15.38
CA THR A 41 7.48 0.66 15.80
C THR A 41 7.21 0.61 17.30
N SER A 42 8.06 1.27 18.10
CA SER A 42 7.87 1.35 19.56
C SER A 42 6.64 2.18 19.89
N ALA A 43 6.51 3.37 19.29
CA ALA A 43 5.34 4.22 19.49
C ALA A 43 4.06 3.59 18.91
N VAL A 44 4.15 2.82 17.81
CA VAL A 44 3.00 2.04 17.29
C VAL A 44 2.53 1.02 18.32
N LYS A 45 3.46 0.23 18.91
CA LYS A 45 3.14 -0.75 19.97
C LYS A 45 2.50 -0.08 21.18
N GLN A 46 3.04 1.05 21.63
CA GLN A 46 2.51 1.81 22.76
C GLN A 46 1.10 2.35 22.48
N ALA A 47 0.87 2.94 21.31
CA ALA A 47 -0.44 3.47 20.93
C ALA A 47 -1.50 2.36 20.87
N LEU A 48 -1.18 1.21 20.27
CA LEU A 48 -2.07 0.04 20.22
C LEU A 48 -2.37 -0.51 21.60
N ALA A 49 -1.35 -0.64 22.47
CA ALA A 49 -1.52 -1.09 23.86
C ALA A 49 -2.36 -0.12 24.70
N ALA A 50 -2.32 1.18 24.37
CA ALA A 50 -3.16 2.20 24.99
C ALA A 50 -4.61 2.22 24.45
N GLY A 51 -4.94 1.34 23.49
CA GLY A 51 -6.28 1.22 22.91
C GLY A 51 -6.54 2.07 21.67
N ALA A 52 -5.50 2.54 20.97
CA ALA A 52 -5.69 3.21 19.68
C ALA A 52 -6.37 2.25 18.70
N PRO A 53 -7.44 2.68 17.98
CA PRO A 53 -8.03 1.86 16.93
C PRO A 53 -6.98 1.58 15.84
N VAL A 54 -6.74 0.30 15.53
CA VAL A 54 -5.69 -0.11 14.57
C VAL A 54 -5.94 0.49 13.18
N ASP A 55 -7.21 0.65 12.80
CA ASP A 55 -7.66 1.25 11.54
C ASP A 55 -7.93 2.76 11.63
N ALA A 56 -7.31 3.42 12.63
CA ALA A 56 -7.35 4.87 12.76
C ALA A 56 -6.89 5.56 11.46
N ARG A 57 -7.58 6.66 11.07
CA ARG A 57 -7.38 7.33 9.79
C ARG A 57 -6.89 8.75 9.91
N THR A 58 -6.06 9.17 8.98
CA THR A 58 -5.74 10.59 8.73
C THR A 58 -6.95 11.34 8.16
N ARG A 59 -6.84 12.66 7.99
CA ARG A 59 -7.84 13.49 7.29
C ARG A 59 -8.09 13.05 5.85
N ILE A 60 -7.08 12.48 5.17
CA ILE A 60 -7.19 11.96 3.80
C ILE A 60 -7.53 10.47 3.76
N GLY A 61 -7.87 9.90 4.92
CA GLY A 61 -8.34 8.54 5.08
C GLY A 61 -7.25 7.48 5.09
N ASP A 62 -5.96 7.82 5.04
CA ASP A 62 -4.89 6.82 5.17
C ASP A 62 -4.91 6.21 6.55
N THR A 63 -4.78 4.89 6.63
CA THR A 63 -4.52 4.14 7.87
C THR A 63 -3.02 4.04 8.14
N GLY A 64 -2.66 3.62 9.36
CA GLY A 64 -1.27 3.28 9.67
C GLY A 64 -0.69 2.27 8.69
N LEU A 65 -1.49 1.28 8.28
CA LEU A 65 -1.09 0.25 7.31
C LEU A 65 -0.85 0.83 5.90
N ASN A 66 -1.69 1.77 5.41
CA ASN A 66 -1.44 2.46 4.14
C ASN A 66 -0.10 3.22 4.17
N LEU A 67 0.18 3.92 5.28
CA LEU A 67 1.40 4.71 5.44
C LEU A 67 2.64 3.82 5.52
N ALA A 68 2.60 2.76 6.32
CA ALA A 68 3.68 1.79 6.42
C ALA A 68 3.95 1.08 5.09
N ALA A 69 2.88 0.68 4.39
CA ALA A 69 2.98 0.04 3.08
C ALA A 69 3.60 0.95 2.02
N ARG A 70 3.26 2.24 2.03
CA ARG A 70 3.84 3.22 1.12
C ARG A 70 5.30 3.54 1.43
N GLY A 71 5.65 3.55 2.72
CA GLY A 71 7.01 3.89 3.19
C GLY A 71 8.00 2.74 3.16
N GLY A 72 7.55 1.50 2.93
CA GLY A 72 8.42 0.32 2.99
C GLY A 72 8.78 -0.11 4.41
N PHE A 73 7.92 0.15 5.36
CA PHE A 73 8.17 -0.10 6.77
C PHE A 73 7.70 -1.51 7.16
N ASP A 74 8.50 -2.51 6.81
CA ASP A 74 8.15 -3.94 6.93
C ASP A 74 7.71 -4.32 8.34
N GLU A 75 8.48 -3.94 9.38
CA GLU A 75 8.16 -4.28 10.77
C GLU A 75 6.88 -3.59 11.24
N THR A 76 6.70 -2.31 10.88
CA THR A 76 5.49 -1.56 11.21
C THR A 76 4.26 -2.15 10.51
N ALA A 77 4.39 -2.53 9.23
CA ALA A 77 3.31 -3.16 8.47
C ALA A 77 2.91 -4.51 9.09
N ALA A 78 3.90 -5.36 9.40
CA ALA A 78 3.67 -6.65 10.05
C ALA A 78 2.95 -6.48 11.39
N LEU A 79 3.42 -5.55 12.22
CA LEU A 79 2.83 -5.27 13.53
C LEU A 79 1.37 -4.82 13.44
N LEU A 80 1.05 -3.95 12.49
CA LEU A 80 -0.34 -3.49 12.25
C LEU A 80 -1.22 -4.64 11.74
N LEU A 81 -0.71 -5.47 10.83
CA LEU A 81 -1.41 -6.66 10.33
C LEU A 81 -1.68 -7.67 11.45
N ASP A 82 -0.71 -7.90 12.33
CA ASP A 82 -0.87 -8.83 13.49
C ASP A 82 -1.80 -8.25 14.56
N ALA A 83 -1.90 -6.91 14.65
CA ALA A 83 -2.90 -6.24 15.48
C ALA A 83 -4.31 -6.24 14.87
N GLY A 84 -4.50 -6.85 13.69
CA GLY A 84 -5.80 -6.99 13.04
C GLY A 84 -6.22 -5.83 12.14
N ALA A 85 -5.27 -5.05 11.61
CA ALA A 85 -5.57 -4.02 10.62
C ALA A 85 -6.28 -4.61 9.40
N ASP A 86 -7.33 -3.95 8.91
CA ASP A 86 -8.01 -4.37 7.69
C ASP A 86 -7.10 -4.17 6.47
N VAL A 87 -6.62 -5.31 5.95
CA VAL A 87 -5.71 -5.39 4.79
C VAL A 87 -6.26 -4.72 3.52
N ASN A 88 -7.58 -4.52 3.46
CA ASN A 88 -8.28 -3.96 2.30
C ASN A 88 -8.83 -2.56 2.52
N LEU A 89 -8.55 -1.95 3.66
CA LEU A 89 -9.09 -0.65 4.01
C LEU A 89 -8.47 0.47 3.17
N ALA A 90 -9.21 0.93 2.18
CA ALA A 90 -8.77 1.98 1.27
C ALA A 90 -8.87 3.38 1.89
N ASN A 91 -7.99 4.29 1.49
CA ASN A 91 -8.08 5.71 1.85
C ASN A 91 -9.21 6.44 1.09
N ALA A 92 -9.35 7.75 1.29
CA ALA A 92 -10.39 8.57 0.65
C ALA A 92 -10.29 8.59 -0.89
N LYS A 93 -9.15 8.22 -1.48
CA LYS A 93 -8.98 8.09 -2.94
C LYS A 93 -9.21 6.67 -3.45
N GLY A 94 -9.60 5.74 -2.60
CA GLY A 94 -9.76 4.34 -2.95
C GLY A 94 -8.44 3.55 -2.98
N VAL A 95 -7.32 4.15 -2.54
CA VAL A 95 -6.01 3.50 -2.54
C VAL A 95 -5.91 2.52 -1.38
N THR A 96 -5.74 1.24 -1.67
CA THR A 96 -5.56 0.18 -0.68
C THR A 96 -4.10 0.08 -0.20
N PRO A 97 -3.82 -0.63 0.93
CA PRO A 97 -2.44 -0.91 1.34
C PRO A 97 -1.61 -1.61 0.26
N LEU A 98 -2.20 -2.55 -0.50
CA LEU A 98 -1.49 -3.22 -1.60
C LEU A 98 -1.11 -2.26 -2.73
N MET A 99 -1.99 -1.32 -3.09
CA MET A 99 -1.67 -0.25 -4.05
C MET A 99 -0.57 0.67 -3.52
N SER A 100 -0.59 0.98 -2.22
CA SER A 100 0.43 1.79 -1.55
C SER A 100 1.81 1.11 -1.60
N ALA A 101 1.88 -0.19 -1.27
CA ALA A 101 3.10 -0.99 -1.39
C ALA A 101 3.59 -1.09 -2.85
N ALA A 102 2.67 -1.26 -3.79
CA ALA A 102 2.97 -1.33 -5.22
C ALA A 102 3.52 -0.01 -5.78
N PHE A 103 2.96 1.12 -5.34
CA PHE A 103 3.45 2.45 -5.68
C PHE A 103 4.86 2.70 -5.11
N GLY A 104 5.13 2.26 -3.88
CA GLY A 104 6.43 2.40 -3.21
C GLY A 104 7.49 1.38 -3.64
N GLY A 105 7.11 0.32 -4.37
CA GLY A 105 8.03 -0.74 -4.80
C GLY A 105 8.35 -1.78 -3.72
N HIS A 106 7.56 -1.87 -2.68
CA HIS A 106 7.83 -2.67 -1.49
C HIS A 106 7.28 -4.10 -1.64
N ALA A 107 8.02 -4.94 -2.38
CA ALA A 107 7.60 -6.29 -2.73
C ALA A 107 7.35 -7.18 -1.50
N HIS A 108 8.15 -7.06 -0.44
CA HIS A 108 7.97 -7.82 0.78
C HIS A 108 6.64 -7.47 1.49
N ILE A 109 6.32 -6.18 1.62
CA ILE A 109 5.03 -5.77 2.19
C ILE A 109 3.88 -6.21 1.28
N ALA A 110 4.01 -6.06 -0.04
CA ALA A 110 3.00 -6.54 -0.98
C ALA A 110 2.74 -8.05 -0.81
N GLN A 111 3.79 -8.85 -0.59
CA GLN A 111 3.68 -10.28 -0.31
C GLN A 111 2.95 -10.55 1.01
N GLN A 112 3.28 -9.84 2.08
CA GLN A 112 2.58 -9.95 3.38
C GLN A 112 1.09 -9.62 3.24
N LEU A 113 0.76 -8.53 2.53
CA LEU A 113 -0.63 -8.11 2.30
C LEU A 113 -1.41 -9.16 1.49
N LEU A 114 -0.82 -9.73 0.43
CA LEU A 114 -1.44 -10.81 -0.34
C LEU A 114 -1.66 -12.07 0.50
N ALA A 115 -0.70 -12.45 1.35
CA ALA A 115 -0.82 -13.59 2.27
C ALA A 115 -1.95 -13.37 3.31
N LYS A 116 -2.25 -12.13 3.66
CA LYS A 116 -3.35 -11.75 4.57
C LYS A 116 -4.67 -11.49 3.82
N GLY A 117 -4.78 -11.79 2.52
CA GLY A 117 -6.01 -11.71 1.75
C GLY A 117 -6.29 -10.33 1.11
N ALA A 118 -5.24 -9.57 0.77
CA ALA A 118 -5.42 -8.34 0.02
C ALA A 118 -6.08 -8.60 -1.34
N ARG A 119 -7.09 -7.79 -1.69
CA ARG A 119 -7.78 -7.85 -2.96
C ARG A 119 -6.87 -7.37 -4.09
N ILE A 120 -6.31 -8.32 -4.84
CA ILE A 120 -5.29 -8.08 -5.86
C ILE A 120 -5.78 -7.17 -7.02
N ASN A 121 -7.07 -7.25 -7.35
CA ASN A 121 -7.71 -6.51 -8.44
C ASN A 121 -8.54 -5.30 -7.96
N ALA A 122 -8.37 -4.86 -6.71
CA ALA A 122 -9.00 -3.64 -6.24
C ALA A 122 -8.61 -2.46 -7.14
N VAL A 123 -9.53 -1.51 -7.32
CA VAL A 123 -9.29 -0.28 -8.11
C VAL A 123 -9.51 0.94 -7.23
N ASP A 124 -8.72 1.97 -7.46
CA ASP A 124 -8.91 3.29 -6.87
C ASP A 124 -9.93 4.15 -7.65
N GLN A 125 -10.14 5.39 -7.22
CA GLN A 125 -11.09 6.31 -7.89
C GLN A 125 -10.74 6.64 -9.34
N VAL A 126 -9.47 6.47 -9.76
CA VAL A 126 -9.01 6.67 -11.12
C VAL A 126 -8.81 5.35 -11.88
N GLN A 127 -9.43 4.28 -11.36
CA GLN A 127 -9.43 2.93 -11.96
C GLN A 127 -8.04 2.30 -12.09
N LYS A 128 -7.10 2.67 -11.22
CA LYS A 128 -5.78 2.04 -11.15
C LYS A 128 -5.78 0.90 -10.13
N THR A 129 -5.06 -0.17 -10.47
CA THR A 129 -4.79 -1.32 -9.60
C THR A 129 -3.36 -1.28 -9.07
N ALA A 130 -3.01 -2.18 -8.15
CA ALA A 130 -1.64 -2.37 -7.70
C ALA A 130 -0.67 -2.68 -8.86
N MET A 131 -1.10 -3.48 -9.85
CA MET A 131 -0.31 -3.79 -11.05
C MET A 131 -0.01 -2.53 -11.86
N VAL A 132 -0.99 -1.67 -12.06
CA VAL A 132 -0.81 -0.41 -12.81
C VAL A 132 0.18 0.51 -12.10
N TYR A 133 0.07 0.64 -10.78
CA TYR A 133 1.03 1.42 -9.98
C TYR A 133 2.45 0.86 -10.10
N ALA A 134 2.64 -0.44 -9.87
CA ALA A 134 3.95 -1.07 -9.98
C ALA A 134 4.56 -0.95 -11.38
N ALA A 135 3.76 -1.13 -12.43
CA ALA A 135 4.23 -1.04 -13.82
C ALA A 135 4.64 0.39 -14.20
N ALA A 136 3.83 1.40 -13.83
CA ALA A 136 4.11 2.81 -14.13
C ALA A 136 5.37 3.31 -13.39
N GLU A 137 5.53 2.93 -12.12
CA GLU A 137 6.69 3.33 -11.32
C GLU A 137 7.97 2.53 -11.64
N GLY A 138 7.84 1.36 -12.34
CA GLY A 138 8.98 0.55 -12.73
C GLY A 138 9.41 -0.46 -11.66
N HIS A 139 8.53 -0.78 -10.73
CA HIS A 139 8.80 -1.70 -9.62
C HIS A 139 8.68 -3.16 -10.08
N THR A 140 9.70 -3.63 -10.81
CA THR A 140 9.73 -4.93 -11.50
C THR A 140 9.46 -6.11 -10.56
N ASP A 141 9.96 -6.07 -9.33
CA ASP A 141 9.78 -7.17 -8.37
C ASP A 141 8.33 -7.25 -7.88
N VAL A 142 7.66 -6.11 -7.68
CA VAL A 142 6.24 -6.10 -7.36
C VAL A 142 5.41 -6.59 -8.56
N VAL A 143 5.76 -6.19 -9.79
CA VAL A 143 5.10 -6.69 -11.01
C VAL A 143 5.23 -8.22 -11.10
N LYS A 144 6.43 -8.78 -10.91
CA LYS A 144 6.66 -10.24 -10.90
C LYS A 144 5.83 -10.93 -9.81
N LEU A 145 5.80 -10.35 -8.61
CA LEU A 145 5.00 -10.88 -7.50
C LEU A 145 3.51 -10.93 -7.87
N LEU A 146 2.95 -9.86 -8.43
CA LEU A 146 1.54 -9.80 -8.81
C LEU A 146 1.21 -10.77 -9.96
N LEU A 147 2.11 -10.94 -10.93
CA LEU A 147 1.97 -11.95 -11.99
C LEU A 147 1.95 -13.38 -11.40
N THR A 148 2.87 -13.68 -10.48
CA THR A 148 2.92 -14.97 -9.77
C THR A 148 1.66 -15.19 -8.93
N ALA A 149 1.08 -14.14 -8.37
CA ALA A 149 -0.16 -14.17 -7.61
C ALA A 149 -1.43 -14.27 -8.50
N GLY A 150 -1.28 -14.41 -9.83
CA GLY A 150 -2.35 -14.69 -10.75
C GLY A 150 -2.91 -13.49 -11.54
N VAL A 151 -2.29 -12.31 -11.45
CA VAL A 151 -2.66 -11.21 -12.35
C VAL A 151 -2.21 -11.55 -13.77
N SER A 152 -3.12 -11.49 -14.74
CA SER A 152 -2.78 -11.72 -16.14
C SER A 152 -1.85 -10.63 -16.66
N ALA A 153 -0.77 -11.03 -17.36
CA ALA A 153 0.12 -10.08 -18.07
C ALA A 153 -0.61 -9.25 -19.12
N ASN A 154 -1.74 -9.78 -19.61
CA ASN A 154 -2.61 -9.17 -20.61
C ASN A 154 -3.91 -8.60 -20.02
N ALA A 155 -3.96 -8.37 -18.69
CA ALA A 155 -5.11 -7.70 -18.09
C ALA A 155 -5.30 -6.29 -18.68
N ARG A 156 -6.56 -5.96 -18.96
CA ARG A 156 -6.96 -4.64 -19.46
C ARG A 156 -7.46 -3.80 -18.29
N TYR A 157 -7.01 -2.58 -18.26
CA TYR A 157 -7.38 -1.56 -17.27
C TYR A 157 -8.15 -0.43 -17.94
N ALA A 158 -8.37 0.68 -17.25
CA ALA A 158 -9.05 1.84 -17.82
C ALA A 158 -8.44 2.24 -19.18
N ASN A 159 -9.31 2.61 -20.13
CA ASN A 159 -8.96 2.98 -21.51
C ASN A 159 -8.29 1.84 -22.31
N ASP A 160 -8.55 0.59 -21.96
CA ASP A 160 -7.95 -0.61 -22.56
C ASP A 160 -6.41 -0.68 -22.43
N LEU A 161 -5.83 0.12 -21.53
CA LEU A 161 -4.39 0.09 -21.26
C LEU A 161 -4.00 -1.21 -20.57
N THR A 162 -2.85 -1.78 -20.95
CA THR A 162 -2.24 -2.92 -20.28
C THR A 162 -1.09 -2.46 -19.36
N ALA A 163 -0.63 -3.35 -18.46
CA ALA A 163 0.56 -3.06 -17.65
C ALA A 163 1.79 -2.78 -18.53
N LEU A 164 1.90 -3.47 -19.67
CA LEU A 164 2.97 -3.23 -20.66
C LEU A 164 2.93 -1.81 -21.21
N MET A 165 1.75 -1.29 -21.54
CA MET A 165 1.58 0.07 -22.04
C MET A 165 1.93 1.12 -20.97
N TRP A 166 1.56 0.88 -19.70
CA TRP A 166 1.95 1.74 -18.59
C TRP A 166 3.47 1.77 -18.40
N ALA A 167 4.11 0.60 -18.32
CA ALA A 167 5.57 0.51 -18.19
C ALA A 167 6.29 1.16 -19.38
N ALA A 168 5.78 0.95 -20.60
CA ALA A 168 6.33 1.50 -21.82
C ALA A 168 6.24 3.03 -21.87
N GLY A 169 5.08 3.58 -21.51
CA GLY A 169 4.85 5.02 -21.50
C GLY A 169 5.72 5.79 -20.50
N TYR A 170 6.15 5.13 -19.43
CA TYR A 170 7.06 5.70 -18.42
C TYR A 170 8.53 5.27 -18.63
N GLY A 171 8.86 4.58 -19.73
CA GLY A 171 10.23 4.18 -20.03
C GLY A 171 10.83 3.15 -19.10
N ARG A 172 10.04 2.26 -18.52
CA ARG A 172 10.48 1.28 -17.52
C ARG A 172 11.03 0.02 -18.16
N THR A 173 12.21 0.09 -18.76
CA THR A 173 12.80 -0.98 -19.59
C THR A 173 12.82 -2.34 -18.93
N GLN A 174 13.23 -2.43 -17.65
CA GLN A 174 13.28 -3.70 -16.91
C GLN A 174 11.88 -4.30 -16.71
N THR A 175 10.90 -3.47 -16.38
CA THR A 175 9.51 -3.88 -16.18
C THR A 175 8.87 -4.31 -17.50
N VAL A 176 9.15 -3.61 -18.60
CA VAL A 176 8.74 -4.01 -19.95
C VAL A 176 9.29 -5.39 -20.30
N SER A 177 10.59 -5.62 -20.07
CA SER A 177 11.23 -6.91 -20.30
C SER A 177 10.59 -8.03 -19.47
N ALA A 178 10.29 -7.77 -18.19
CA ALA A 178 9.66 -8.75 -17.30
C ALA A 178 8.22 -9.09 -17.74
N LEU A 179 7.44 -8.08 -18.17
CA LEU A 179 6.08 -8.27 -18.67
C LEU A 179 6.08 -9.08 -19.98
N LEU A 180 6.98 -8.77 -20.92
CA LEU A 180 7.14 -9.54 -22.16
C LEU A 180 7.54 -11.00 -21.88
N ALA A 181 8.45 -11.21 -20.93
CA ALA A 181 8.85 -12.56 -20.50
C ALA A 181 7.69 -13.35 -19.87
N ALA A 182 6.75 -12.66 -19.24
CA ALA A 182 5.52 -13.22 -18.67
C ALA A 182 4.38 -13.39 -19.70
N GLY A 183 4.64 -13.16 -21.00
CA GLY A 183 3.67 -13.34 -22.07
C GLY A 183 2.76 -12.14 -22.31
N ALA A 184 3.16 -10.93 -21.93
CA ALA A 184 2.44 -9.73 -22.36
C ALA A 184 2.52 -9.56 -23.88
N ASP A 185 1.38 -9.36 -24.51
CA ASP A 185 1.28 -9.17 -25.96
C ASP A 185 1.55 -7.70 -26.34
N PRO A 186 2.66 -7.41 -27.06
CA PRO A 186 3.01 -6.05 -27.45
C PRO A 186 2.13 -5.47 -28.56
N THR A 187 1.31 -6.30 -29.23
CA THR A 187 0.49 -5.89 -30.37
C THR A 187 -0.87 -5.32 -29.94
N TRP A 188 -1.26 -5.49 -28.70
CA TRP A 188 -2.52 -4.97 -28.19
C TRP A 188 -2.57 -3.45 -28.28
N LYS A 189 -3.79 -2.94 -28.52
CA LYS A 189 -4.04 -1.51 -28.69
C LYS A 189 -4.95 -1.00 -27.59
N ASP A 190 -4.66 0.19 -27.11
CA ASP A 190 -5.56 0.94 -26.23
C ASP A 190 -6.81 1.45 -26.99
N ASN A 191 -7.72 2.13 -26.31
CA ASN A 191 -8.95 2.69 -26.90
C ASN A 191 -8.70 3.78 -27.97
N ARG A 192 -7.45 4.25 -28.11
CA ARG A 192 -7.00 5.20 -29.14
C ARG A 192 -6.31 4.49 -30.33
N GLY A 193 -6.23 3.18 -30.31
CA GLY A 193 -5.56 2.36 -31.30
C GLY A 193 -4.03 2.31 -31.15
N LYS A 194 -3.46 2.74 -30.02
CA LYS A 194 -2.01 2.80 -29.80
C LYS A 194 -1.49 1.54 -29.14
N THR A 195 -0.39 1.00 -29.66
CA THR A 195 0.38 -0.09 -29.03
C THR A 195 1.34 0.46 -27.98
N ALA A 196 1.90 -0.42 -27.15
CA ALA A 196 2.95 -0.06 -26.19
C ALA A 196 4.16 0.61 -26.86
N GLU A 197 4.55 0.19 -28.06
CA GLU A 197 5.64 0.79 -28.86
C GLU A 197 5.32 2.24 -29.24
N VAL A 198 4.11 2.49 -29.73
CA VAL A 198 3.67 3.84 -30.13
C VAL A 198 3.65 4.76 -28.91
N ILE A 199 3.10 4.29 -27.78
CA ILE A 199 3.06 5.06 -26.52
C ILE A 199 4.48 5.39 -26.03
N ALA A 200 5.41 4.43 -26.05
CA ALA A 200 6.80 4.66 -25.69
C ALA A 200 7.46 5.72 -26.58
N SER A 201 7.24 5.63 -27.91
CA SER A 201 7.81 6.56 -28.90
C SER A 201 7.30 7.98 -28.68
N GLU A 202 5.99 8.17 -28.50
CA GLU A 202 5.36 9.47 -28.25
C GLU A 202 5.86 10.13 -26.96
N ASN A 203 6.15 9.32 -25.91
CA ASN A 203 6.65 9.80 -24.64
C ASN A 203 8.19 9.92 -24.60
N GLY A 204 8.88 9.66 -25.70
CA GLY A 204 10.33 9.79 -25.78
C GLY A 204 11.12 8.64 -25.13
N ALA A 205 10.48 7.53 -24.79
CA ALA A 205 11.10 6.34 -24.23
C ALA A 205 11.78 5.49 -25.32
N ARG A 206 12.81 6.03 -25.94
CA ARG A 206 13.48 5.47 -27.13
C ARG A 206 13.98 4.04 -26.96
N GLU A 207 14.59 3.74 -25.82
CA GLU A 207 15.11 2.41 -25.51
C GLU A 207 13.98 1.36 -25.46
N VAL A 208 12.88 1.71 -24.77
CA VAL A 208 11.69 0.85 -24.69
C VAL A 208 11.03 0.67 -26.05
N ALA A 209 10.92 1.75 -26.84
CA ALA A 209 10.35 1.67 -28.19
C ALA A 209 11.17 0.73 -29.09
N ALA A 210 12.50 0.84 -29.05
CA ALA A 210 13.40 -0.04 -29.79
C ALA A 210 13.27 -1.51 -29.34
N LEU A 211 13.19 -1.75 -28.03
CA LEU A 211 12.98 -3.09 -27.46
C LEU A 211 11.66 -3.71 -27.96
N LEU A 212 10.57 -2.95 -27.92
CA LEU A 212 9.24 -3.40 -28.34
C LEU A 212 9.20 -3.64 -29.87
N HIS A 213 9.81 -2.75 -30.66
CA HIS A 213 9.96 -2.92 -32.10
C HIS A 213 10.66 -4.23 -32.48
N ALA A 214 11.76 -4.56 -31.80
CA ALA A 214 12.51 -5.80 -32.02
C ALA A 214 11.69 -7.06 -31.70
N ARG A 215 10.78 -6.98 -30.72
CA ARG A 215 9.93 -8.10 -30.28
C ARG A 215 8.65 -8.26 -31.10
N ALA A 216 8.17 -7.20 -31.76
CA ALA A 216 7.00 -7.24 -32.63
C ALA A 216 7.30 -7.86 -34.01
N ARG A 217 8.59 -8.00 -34.38
CA ARG A 217 8.97 -8.64 -35.66
C ARG A 217 8.90 -10.16 -35.46
N PRO A 218 8.15 -10.89 -36.32
CA PRO A 218 8.24 -12.34 -36.34
C PRO A 218 9.70 -12.72 -36.56
N THR A 219 10.25 -13.58 -35.68
CA THR A 219 11.54 -14.22 -35.97
C THR A 219 11.38 -14.96 -37.29
N SER A 220 11.94 -14.41 -38.37
CA SER A 220 12.09 -15.13 -39.62
C SER A 220 12.96 -16.33 -39.34
N SER A 221 12.34 -17.48 -39.05
CA SER A 221 12.99 -18.77 -39.02
C SER A 221 13.52 -19.05 -40.42
N HIS A 222 14.86 -19.05 -40.51
CA HIS A 222 15.55 -19.62 -41.65
C HIS A 222 15.57 -21.16 -41.49
#